data_9b7aa4cc3df952bc3198dcfba9bf144c
#
_entry.id   9b7aa4cc3df952bc3198dcfba9bf144c
#
_cell.length_a   1.000
_cell.length_b   1.000
_cell.length_c   1.000
_cell.angle_alpha   90.00
_cell.angle_beta   90.00
_cell.angle_gamma   90.00
#
_symmetry.space_group_name_H-M   'P 1'
#
loop_
_entity.id
_entity.type
_entity.pdbx_description
1 polymer ?
#
loop_
_entity_poly.entity_id
_entity_poly.type
_entity_poly.pdbx_seq_one_letter_code
_entity_poly.pdbx_strand_id
1 'polypeptide(L)'
;IYSKDAGKIELEGKEVNFKNSREALNNGVAMVHQELNQALKRNVMDNIWLGRYPMTAGIMVNEHKMLEDTNKIFEELGIAVDPKRIMSTMPVSQRQMVEIAKAVSYNSKIIVFDEPTSSLTEEEVEHLFKIINMLRDRGCGIIYISHKMAEILRIADEVTVMRDGTWIATEPAQNLTTDKIIKLMVGRELTNQFPPKTNKPEIGRASCR
;
A
#
# COMPACT_ATOMS: atom_id res chain seq x y z
N ILE A 1 -7.17 11.47 -11.61
CA ILE A 1 -8.41 11.26 -12.35
C ILE A 1 -9.32 12.48 -12.19
N TYR A 2 -9.34 13.07 -11.01
CA TYR A 2 -10.05 14.32 -10.72
C TYR A 2 -9.03 15.45 -10.54
N SER A 3 -9.35 16.65 -11.04
CA SER A 3 -8.61 17.86 -10.71
C SER A 3 -8.94 18.30 -9.29
N LYS A 4 -8.01 18.95 -8.61
CA LYS A 4 -8.30 19.58 -7.31
C LYS A 4 -9.27 20.75 -7.51
N ASP A 5 -10.28 20.87 -6.64
CA ASP A 5 -11.24 21.98 -6.68
C ASP A 5 -10.65 23.25 -6.03
N ALA A 6 -9.85 23.07 -4.97
CA ALA A 6 -9.20 24.15 -4.24
C ALA A 6 -7.94 23.65 -3.50
N GLY A 7 -7.22 24.56 -2.85
CA GLY A 7 -6.02 24.28 -2.09
C GLY A 7 -4.76 24.11 -2.96
N LYS A 8 -3.64 23.77 -2.33
CA LYS A 8 -2.35 23.54 -2.98
C LYS A 8 -1.75 22.21 -2.55
N ILE A 9 -1.00 21.59 -3.47
CA ILE A 9 -0.17 20.41 -3.21
C ILE A 9 1.26 20.86 -3.40
N GLU A 10 2.11 20.64 -2.42
CA GLU A 10 3.52 20.97 -2.47
C GLU A 10 4.37 19.69 -2.39
N LEU A 11 5.36 19.60 -3.26
CA LEU A 11 6.39 18.57 -3.26
C LEU A 11 7.76 19.24 -3.18
N GLU A 12 8.53 18.94 -2.13
CA GLU A 12 9.84 19.59 -1.89
C GLU A 12 9.78 21.13 -1.90
N GLY A 13 8.72 21.70 -1.32
CA GLY A 13 8.52 23.15 -1.24
C GLY A 13 8.10 23.82 -2.55
N LYS A 14 7.79 23.06 -3.59
CA LYS A 14 7.28 23.56 -4.87
C LYS A 14 5.83 23.13 -5.04
N GLU A 15 4.98 24.07 -5.44
CA GLU A 15 3.61 23.74 -5.79
C GLU A 15 3.58 22.86 -7.04
N VAL A 16 2.83 21.75 -6.97
CA VAL A 16 2.67 20.80 -8.06
C VAL A 16 1.19 20.60 -8.39
N ASN A 17 0.91 20.31 -9.65
CA ASN A 17 -0.43 19.98 -10.13
C ASN A 17 -0.32 18.98 -11.27
N PHE A 18 -0.30 17.68 -10.89
CA PHE A 18 -0.14 16.59 -11.85
C PHE A 18 -1.41 16.37 -12.66
N LYS A 19 -1.31 16.38 -13.98
CA LYS A 19 -2.44 16.17 -14.89
C LYS A 19 -2.86 14.70 -14.97
N ASN A 20 -1.95 13.79 -14.65
CA ASN A 20 -2.19 12.34 -14.69
C ASN A 20 -1.17 11.58 -13.81
N SER A 21 -1.44 10.30 -13.59
CA SER A 21 -0.60 9.43 -12.76
C SER A 21 0.83 9.26 -13.29
N ARG A 22 1.03 9.30 -14.62
CA ARG A 22 2.36 9.21 -15.22
C ARG A 22 3.21 10.44 -14.88
N GLU A 23 2.61 11.62 -14.90
CA GLU A 23 3.30 12.85 -14.52
C GLU A 23 3.68 12.82 -13.04
N ALA A 24 2.78 12.37 -12.14
CA ALA A 24 3.08 12.16 -10.73
C ALA A 24 4.26 11.20 -10.53
N LEU A 25 4.22 10.05 -11.21
CA LEU A 25 5.28 9.05 -11.15
C LEU A 25 6.64 9.60 -11.64
N ASN A 26 6.65 10.36 -12.75
CA ASN A 26 7.86 10.99 -13.27
C ASN A 26 8.43 12.08 -12.33
N ASN A 27 7.61 12.62 -11.45
CA ASN A 27 8.01 13.58 -10.42
C ASN A 27 8.34 12.91 -9.07
N GLY A 28 8.39 11.59 -9.03
CA GLY A 28 8.82 10.82 -7.87
C GLY A 28 7.70 10.46 -6.90
N VAL A 29 6.44 10.40 -7.34
CA VAL A 29 5.32 9.91 -6.53
C VAL A 29 4.85 8.57 -7.10
N ALA A 30 5.11 7.48 -6.40
CA ALA A 30 4.63 6.14 -6.75
C ALA A 30 3.45 5.74 -5.86
N MET A 31 2.68 4.76 -6.32
CA MET A 31 1.56 4.20 -5.55
C MET A 31 1.52 2.69 -5.69
N VAL A 32 1.34 2.01 -4.57
CA VAL A 32 0.98 0.60 -4.46
C VAL A 32 -0.53 0.55 -4.25
N HIS A 33 -1.25 0.08 -5.25
CA HIS A 33 -2.71 0.03 -5.24
C HIS A 33 -3.24 -1.16 -4.47
N GLN A 34 -4.43 -1.03 -3.89
CA GLN A 34 -5.17 -2.11 -3.26
C GLN A 34 -5.48 -3.25 -4.25
N GLU A 35 -5.87 -2.91 -5.49
CA GLU A 35 -6.12 -3.87 -6.54
C GLU A 35 -4.87 -4.11 -7.38
N LEU A 36 -4.52 -5.40 -7.56
CA LEU A 36 -3.37 -5.83 -8.34
C LEU A 36 -3.68 -5.78 -9.84
N ASN A 37 -3.32 -4.66 -10.48
CA ASN A 37 -3.47 -4.47 -11.93
C ASN A 37 -2.25 -4.98 -12.70
N GLN A 38 -2.02 -6.29 -12.66
CA GLN A 38 -0.84 -6.96 -13.20
C GLN A 38 -1.13 -7.72 -14.49
N ALA A 39 -0.14 -7.77 -15.39
CA ALA A 39 -0.19 -8.57 -16.60
C ALA A 39 0.05 -10.06 -16.24
N LEU A 40 -1.01 -10.78 -15.86
CA LEU A 40 -0.95 -12.15 -15.33
C LEU A 40 -0.28 -13.16 -16.25
N LYS A 41 -0.35 -12.98 -17.57
CA LYS A 41 0.27 -13.85 -18.58
C LYS A 41 1.75 -13.52 -18.84
N ARG A 42 2.29 -12.49 -18.21
CA ARG A 42 3.69 -12.09 -18.30
C ARG A 42 4.44 -12.54 -17.06
N ASN A 43 5.77 -12.58 -17.16
CA ASN A 43 6.63 -12.89 -16.04
C ASN A 43 6.75 -11.69 -15.06
N VAL A 44 7.39 -11.91 -13.94
CA VAL A 44 7.58 -10.94 -12.86
C VAL A 44 8.38 -9.73 -13.34
N MET A 45 9.54 -9.94 -13.98
CA MET A 45 10.37 -8.82 -14.44
C MET A 45 9.68 -7.98 -15.52
N ASP A 46 8.87 -8.58 -16.41
CA ASP A 46 8.05 -7.84 -17.37
C ASP A 46 7.06 -6.91 -16.64
N ASN A 47 6.45 -7.35 -15.54
CA ASN A 47 5.51 -6.54 -14.76
C ASN A 47 6.22 -5.39 -14.04
N ILE A 48 7.43 -5.60 -13.51
CA ILE A 48 8.21 -4.54 -12.85
C ILE A 48 8.61 -3.45 -13.85
N TRP A 49 9.08 -3.85 -15.03
CA TRP A 49 9.62 -2.92 -16.03
C TRP A 49 8.61 -2.49 -17.10
N LEU A 50 7.34 -2.81 -16.94
CA LEU A 50 6.29 -2.47 -17.90
C LEU A 50 6.29 -0.97 -18.23
N GLY A 51 6.43 -0.64 -19.52
CA GLY A 51 6.46 0.74 -20.02
C GLY A 51 7.78 1.49 -19.84
N ARG A 52 8.85 0.82 -19.30
CA ARG A 52 10.19 1.39 -19.10
C ARG A 52 11.29 0.34 -19.25
N TYR A 53 11.13 -0.56 -20.20
CA TYR A 53 12.08 -1.64 -20.45
C TYR A 53 13.48 -1.09 -20.72
N PRO A 54 14.54 -1.64 -20.06
CA PRO A 54 15.92 -1.36 -20.45
C PRO A 54 16.14 -1.71 -21.93
N MET A 55 16.74 -0.81 -22.69
CA MET A 55 16.94 -0.98 -24.12
C MET A 55 18.40 -1.08 -24.47
N THR A 56 18.74 -1.95 -25.42
CA THR A 56 20.05 -2.01 -26.08
C THR A 56 19.97 -1.22 -27.38
N ALA A 57 20.87 -0.25 -27.54
CA ALA A 57 20.91 0.65 -28.69
C ALA A 57 19.57 1.35 -29.01
N GLY A 58 18.67 1.47 -28.03
CA GLY A 58 17.37 2.13 -28.17
C GLY A 58 16.30 1.36 -28.98
N ILE A 59 16.60 0.14 -29.43
CA ILE A 59 15.75 -0.63 -30.36
C ILE A 59 15.27 -1.94 -29.73
N MET A 60 16.14 -2.67 -29.03
CA MET A 60 15.84 -4.00 -28.51
C MET A 60 15.78 -3.99 -26.98
N VAL A 61 14.84 -4.74 -26.41
CA VAL A 61 14.77 -4.92 -24.96
C VAL A 61 16.01 -5.68 -24.46
N ASN A 62 16.66 -5.15 -23.45
CA ASN A 62 17.81 -5.78 -22.81
C ASN A 62 17.35 -6.67 -21.66
N GLU A 63 16.96 -7.90 -21.96
CA GLU A 63 16.48 -8.85 -20.95
C GLU A 63 17.52 -9.18 -19.87
N HIS A 64 18.79 -9.20 -20.23
CA HIS A 64 19.88 -9.46 -19.27
C HIS A 64 19.95 -8.35 -18.22
N LYS A 65 19.95 -7.09 -18.67
CA LYS A 65 19.91 -5.92 -17.80
C LYS A 65 18.65 -5.91 -16.93
N MET A 66 17.51 -6.23 -17.53
CA MET A 66 16.22 -6.31 -16.82
C MET A 66 16.24 -7.36 -15.71
N LEU A 67 16.81 -8.54 -15.97
CA LEU A 67 16.99 -9.60 -14.99
C LEU A 67 17.95 -9.19 -13.88
N GLU A 68 19.08 -8.62 -14.22
CA GLU A 68 20.09 -8.13 -13.26
C GLU A 68 19.48 -7.08 -12.33
N ASP A 69 18.81 -6.07 -12.88
CA ASP A 69 18.22 -4.99 -12.10
C ASP A 69 17.05 -5.48 -11.21
N THR A 70 16.27 -6.46 -11.71
CA THR A 70 15.21 -7.10 -10.90
C THR A 70 15.79 -7.89 -9.73
N ASN A 71 16.85 -8.66 -9.95
CA ASN A 71 17.52 -9.42 -8.89
C ASN A 71 18.09 -8.50 -7.82
N LYS A 72 18.70 -7.36 -8.20
CA LYS A 72 19.22 -6.36 -7.25
C LYS A 72 18.11 -5.81 -6.35
N ILE A 73 16.96 -5.48 -6.95
CA ILE A 73 15.79 -5.00 -6.18
C ILE A 73 15.30 -6.09 -5.23
N PHE A 74 15.20 -7.33 -5.69
CA PHE A 74 14.72 -8.44 -4.86
C PHE A 74 15.68 -8.77 -3.73
N GLU A 75 16.99 -8.77 -3.97
CA GLU A 75 18.00 -8.94 -2.94
C GLU A 75 17.92 -7.82 -1.89
N GLU A 76 17.81 -6.57 -2.33
CA GLU A 76 17.65 -5.41 -1.46
C GLU A 76 16.39 -5.49 -0.59
N LEU A 77 15.28 -5.94 -1.16
CA LEU A 77 13.99 -6.05 -0.47
C LEU A 77 13.81 -7.39 0.26
N GLY A 78 14.75 -8.33 0.13
CA GLY A 78 14.62 -9.68 0.69
C GLY A 78 13.48 -10.49 0.08
N ILE A 79 13.17 -10.29 -1.20
CA ILE A 79 12.07 -10.97 -1.91
C ILE A 79 12.61 -12.24 -2.59
N ALA A 80 12.14 -13.41 -2.15
CA ALA A 80 12.53 -14.71 -2.72
C ALA A 80 11.55 -15.15 -3.82
N VAL A 81 11.59 -14.48 -4.96
CA VAL A 81 10.75 -14.78 -6.14
C VAL A 81 11.63 -14.85 -7.39
N ASP A 82 11.41 -15.84 -8.25
CA ASP A 82 12.08 -15.94 -9.55
C ASP A 82 11.55 -14.84 -10.51
N PRO A 83 12.41 -13.92 -11.00
CA PRO A 83 12.01 -12.87 -11.95
C PRO A 83 11.37 -13.39 -13.24
N LYS A 84 11.65 -14.62 -13.65
CA LYS A 84 11.12 -15.27 -14.86
C LYS A 84 9.79 -16.00 -14.62
N ARG A 85 9.37 -16.14 -13.36
CA ARG A 85 8.10 -16.81 -13.04
C ARG A 85 6.91 -16.06 -13.60
N ILE A 86 5.94 -16.80 -14.13
CA ILE A 86 4.69 -16.21 -14.66
C ILE A 86 3.78 -15.77 -13.51
N MET A 87 3.27 -14.55 -13.58
CA MET A 87 2.47 -13.94 -12.50
C MET A 87 1.24 -14.74 -12.12
N SER A 88 0.54 -15.35 -13.10
CA SER A 88 -0.66 -16.15 -12.83
C SER A 88 -0.42 -17.41 -12.00
N THR A 89 0.83 -17.88 -11.89
CA THR A 89 1.20 -19.08 -11.11
C THR A 89 1.56 -18.74 -9.64
N MET A 90 1.47 -17.48 -9.27
CA MET A 90 1.89 -17.00 -7.97
C MET A 90 0.69 -16.75 -7.05
N PRO A 91 0.81 -17.03 -5.73
CA PRO A 91 -0.17 -16.61 -4.76
C PRO A 91 -0.28 -15.08 -4.70
N VAL A 92 -1.43 -14.59 -4.23
CA VAL A 92 -1.74 -13.14 -4.20
C VAL A 92 -0.72 -12.38 -3.38
N SER A 93 -0.28 -12.91 -2.25
CA SER A 93 0.72 -12.27 -1.39
C SER A 93 2.06 -12.07 -2.09
N GLN A 94 2.56 -13.06 -2.83
CA GLN A 94 3.78 -12.89 -3.62
C GLN A 94 3.61 -11.85 -4.74
N ARG A 95 2.43 -11.82 -5.38
CA ARG A 95 2.12 -10.78 -6.37
C ARG A 95 2.08 -9.39 -5.77
N GLN A 96 1.60 -9.26 -4.52
CA GLN A 96 1.65 -8.01 -3.76
C GLN A 96 3.10 -7.56 -3.52
N MET A 97 3.99 -8.47 -3.15
CA MET A 97 5.42 -8.16 -2.98
C MET A 97 6.08 -7.71 -4.28
N VAL A 98 5.68 -8.26 -5.42
CA VAL A 98 6.14 -7.80 -6.74
C VAL A 98 5.65 -6.38 -7.05
N GLU A 99 4.41 -6.02 -6.67
CA GLU A 99 3.90 -4.66 -6.87
C GLU A 99 4.66 -3.63 -5.99
N ILE A 100 5.02 -4.03 -4.76
CA ILE A 100 5.87 -3.23 -3.88
C ILE A 100 7.26 -3.05 -4.51
N ALA A 101 7.88 -4.12 -5.00
CA ALA A 101 9.17 -4.06 -5.69
C ALA A 101 9.12 -3.15 -6.92
N LYS A 102 8.03 -3.20 -7.68
CA LYS A 102 7.80 -2.30 -8.80
C LYS A 102 7.73 -0.84 -8.36
N ALA A 103 7.00 -0.51 -7.28
CA ALA A 103 6.94 0.85 -6.75
C ALA A 103 8.33 1.34 -6.30
N VAL A 104 9.09 0.50 -5.60
CA VAL A 104 10.47 0.80 -5.16
C VAL A 104 11.40 1.02 -6.35
N SER A 105 11.25 0.23 -7.42
CA SER A 105 12.09 0.32 -8.63
C SER A 105 12.01 1.66 -9.38
N TYR A 106 11.04 2.54 -9.04
CA TYR A 106 10.99 3.91 -9.55
C TYR A 106 11.91 4.87 -8.79
N ASN A 107 12.52 4.44 -7.69
CA ASN A 107 13.32 5.30 -6.80
C ASN A 107 12.56 6.60 -6.43
N SER A 108 11.32 6.42 -6.04
CA SER A 108 10.38 7.53 -5.79
C SER A 108 10.70 8.25 -4.49
N LYS A 109 10.39 9.54 -4.45
CA LYS A 109 10.52 10.40 -3.25
C LYS A 109 9.39 10.17 -2.27
N ILE A 110 8.21 9.82 -2.80
CA ILE A 110 7.01 9.52 -2.03
C ILE A 110 6.43 8.22 -2.56
N ILE A 111 6.07 7.31 -1.66
CA ILE A 111 5.32 6.09 -2.00
C ILE A 111 4.03 6.07 -1.17
N VAL A 112 2.91 5.96 -1.88
CA VAL A 112 1.59 5.77 -1.30
C VAL A 112 1.29 4.29 -1.26
N PHE A 113 0.98 3.74 -0.08
CA PHE A 113 0.53 2.37 0.12
C PHE A 113 -0.96 2.40 0.44
N ASP A 114 -1.79 1.82 -0.43
CA ASP A 114 -3.24 1.76 -0.27
C ASP A 114 -3.66 0.33 0.10
N GLU A 115 -4.01 0.13 1.38
CA GLU A 115 -4.38 -1.18 1.97
C GLU A 115 -3.41 -2.32 1.62
N PRO A 116 -2.08 -2.15 1.75
CA PRO A 116 -1.10 -3.09 1.20
C PRO A 116 -1.08 -4.45 1.88
N THR A 117 -1.71 -4.57 3.06
CA THR A 117 -1.70 -5.78 3.90
C THR A 117 -2.95 -6.64 3.78
N SER A 118 -3.88 -6.28 2.88
CA SER A 118 -5.19 -6.96 2.76
C SER A 118 -5.08 -8.45 2.41
N SER A 119 -3.99 -8.86 1.73
CA SER A 119 -3.75 -10.23 1.26
C SER A 119 -2.49 -10.86 1.85
N LEU A 120 -1.86 -10.22 2.84
CA LEU A 120 -0.62 -10.68 3.45
C LEU A 120 -0.87 -11.43 4.76
N THR A 121 -0.02 -12.43 5.03
CA THR A 121 0.10 -13.07 6.33
C THR A 121 0.81 -12.13 7.32
N GLU A 122 0.75 -12.42 8.62
CA GLU A 122 1.44 -11.63 9.65
C GLU A 122 2.95 -11.54 9.41
N GLU A 123 3.59 -12.64 8.97
CA GLU A 123 5.03 -12.65 8.64
C GLU A 123 5.35 -11.76 7.43
N GLU A 124 4.48 -11.75 6.42
CA GLU A 124 4.63 -10.90 5.24
C GLU A 124 4.38 -9.42 5.58
N VAL A 125 3.47 -9.12 6.52
CA VAL A 125 3.26 -7.76 7.05
C VAL A 125 4.51 -7.27 7.77
N GLU A 126 5.13 -8.11 8.62
CA GLU A 126 6.41 -7.80 9.26
C GLU A 126 7.52 -7.49 8.23
N HIS A 127 7.56 -8.26 7.15
CA HIS A 127 8.50 -8.04 6.07
C HIS A 127 8.23 -6.71 5.36
N LEU A 128 6.96 -6.42 5.03
CA LEU A 128 6.56 -5.14 4.45
C LEU A 128 6.98 -3.96 5.34
N PHE A 129 6.77 -4.05 6.64
CA PHE A 129 7.16 -2.98 7.57
C PHE A 129 8.68 -2.75 7.63
N LYS A 130 9.48 -3.81 7.49
CA LYS A 130 10.95 -3.66 7.34
C LYS A 130 11.30 -2.90 6.06
N ILE A 131 10.62 -3.20 4.94
CA ILE A 131 10.80 -2.49 3.68
C ILE A 131 10.41 -1.01 3.83
N ILE A 132 9.26 -0.71 4.42
CA ILE A 132 8.80 0.66 4.63
C ILE A 132 9.79 1.45 5.50
N ASN A 133 10.25 0.88 6.61
CA ASN A 133 11.24 1.53 7.47
C ASN A 133 12.57 1.79 6.72
N MET A 134 13.05 0.83 5.94
CA MET A 134 14.23 1.01 5.10
C MET A 134 14.07 2.16 4.10
N LEU A 135 12.89 2.27 3.45
CA LEU A 135 12.60 3.36 2.51
C LEU A 135 12.53 4.71 3.21
N ARG A 136 11.89 4.78 4.38
CA ARG A 136 11.85 5.97 5.23
C ARG A 136 13.26 6.41 5.64
N ASP A 137 14.11 5.49 6.08
CA ASP A 137 15.47 5.76 6.51
C ASP A 137 16.36 6.27 5.35
N ARG A 138 15.96 6.02 4.11
CA ARG A 138 16.55 6.58 2.89
C ARG A 138 15.97 7.94 2.49
N GLY A 139 15.06 8.49 3.29
CA GLY A 139 14.43 9.78 3.05
C GLY A 139 13.21 9.73 2.14
N CYS A 140 12.65 8.54 1.87
CA CYS A 140 11.39 8.42 1.13
C CYS A 140 10.22 8.79 2.06
N GLY A 141 9.35 9.70 1.61
CA GLY A 141 8.09 10.00 2.27
C GLY A 141 7.09 8.85 2.07
N ILE A 142 6.47 8.40 3.16
CA ILE A 142 5.52 7.29 3.11
C ILE A 142 4.12 7.80 3.46
N ILE A 143 3.14 7.51 2.60
CA ILE A 143 1.73 7.70 2.89
C ILE A 143 1.12 6.29 3.00
N TYR A 144 0.67 5.93 4.19
CA TYR A 144 0.14 4.60 4.47
C TYR A 144 -1.35 4.68 4.79
N ILE A 145 -2.18 4.10 3.90
CA ILE A 145 -3.63 4.08 4.04
C ILE A 145 -4.03 2.69 4.52
N SER A 146 -4.72 2.61 5.64
CA SER A 146 -5.23 1.36 6.21
C SER A 146 -6.40 1.62 7.14
N HIS A 147 -7.25 0.62 7.32
CA HIS A 147 -8.29 0.58 8.36
C HIS A 147 -7.86 -0.26 9.58
N LYS A 148 -6.67 -0.84 9.55
CA LYS A 148 -6.11 -1.65 10.64
C LYS A 148 -5.34 -0.76 11.62
N MET A 149 -6.01 -0.36 12.69
CA MET A 149 -5.46 0.62 13.66
C MET A 149 -4.14 0.19 14.28
N ALA A 150 -3.94 -1.11 14.55
CA ALA A 150 -2.71 -1.64 15.09
C ALA A 150 -1.51 -1.43 14.16
N GLU A 151 -1.71 -1.56 12.84
CA GLU A 151 -0.68 -1.30 11.83
C GLU A 151 -0.33 0.19 11.80
N ILE A 152 -1.34 1.07 11.78
CA ILE A 152 -1.18 2.52 11.74
C ILE A 152 -0.38 3.00 12.95
N LEU A 153 -0.79 2.63 14.17
CA LEU A 153 -0.13 3.04 15.41
C LEU A 153 1.30 2.53 15.53
N ARG A 154 1.63 1.47 14.80
CA ARG A 154 2.96 0.88 14.81
C ARG A 154 3.94 1.56 13.86
N ILE A 155 3.46 2.07 12.72
CA ILE A 155 4.35 2.50 11.63
C ILE A 155 4.30 4.00 11.36
N ALA A 156 3.21 4.69 11.75
CA ALA A 156 3.03 6.10 11.45
C ALA A 156 3.73 7.01 12.47
N ASP A 157 4.28 8.11 11.99
CA ASP A 157 4.72 9.24 12.81
C ASP A 157 3.54 10.16 13.12
N GLU A 158 2.67 10.39 12.14
CA GLU A 158 1.49 11.24 12.20
C GLU A 158 0.29 10.53 11.55
N VAL A 159 -0.88 10.70 12.13
CA VAL A 159 -2.12 10.07 11.64
C VAL A 159 -3.15 11.13 11.30
N THR A 160 -3.61 11.10 10.06
CA THR A 160 -4.74 11.93 9.61
C THR A 160 -5.99 11.06 9.52
N VAL A 161 -7.04 11.48 10.23
CA VAL A 161 -8.35 10.82 10.20
C VAL A 161 -9.28 11.57 9.25
N MET A 162 -9.86 10.84 8.31
CA MET A 162 -10.90 11.33 7.39
C MET A 162 -12.20 10.56 7.61
N ARG A 163 -13.33 11.23 7.45
CA ARG A 163 -14.67 10.64 7.51
C ARG A 163 -15.57 11.31 6.50
N ASP A 164 -16.31 10.52 5.72
CA ASP A 164 -17.25 10.99 4.70
C ASP A 164 -16.61 12.02 3.73
N GLY A 165 -15.35 11.80 3.36
CA GLY A 165 -14.58 12.70 2.49
C GLY A 165 -14.10 13.99 3.15
N THR A 166 -14.32 14.16 4.47
CA THR A 166 -13.96 15.35 5.24
C THR A 166 -12.79 15.06 6.17
N TRP A 167 -11.83 15.97 6.23
CA TRP A 167 -10.78 15.95 7.24
C TRP A 167 -11.36 16.17 8.64
N ILE A 168 -10.96 15.33 9.59
CA ILE A 168 -11.45 15.40 10.98
C ILE A 168 -10.35 15.86 11.91
N ALA A 169 -9.17 15.24 11.85
CA ALA A 169 -8.03 15.56 12.70
C ALA A 169 -6.74 15.04 12.10
N THR A 170 -5.63 15.68 12.46
CA THR A 170 -4.27 15.18 12.24
C THR A 170 -3.53 15.29 13.56
N GLU A 171 -3.00 14.17 14.06
CA GLU A 171 -2.30 14.11 15.35
C GLU A 171 -1.06 13.22 15.26
N PRO A 172 -0.01 13.49 16.07
CA PRO A 172 1.11 12.56 16.23
C PRO A 172 0.62 11.19 16.70
N ALA A 173 1.14 10.10 16.10
CA ALA A 173 0.70 8.74 16.42
C ALA A 173 0.88 8.38 17.88
N GLN A 174 1.94 8.89 18.53
CA GLN A 174 2.21 8.71 19.97
C GLN A 174 1.11 9.23 20.91
N ASN A 175 0.26 10.15 20.43
CA ASN A 175 -0.83 10.76 21.19
C ASN A 175 -2.18 10.06 20.95
N LEU A 176 -2.17 9.00 20.11
CA LEU A 176 -3.35 8.29 19.67
C LEU A 176 -3.43 6.90 20.30
N THR A 177 -4.64 6.48 20.59
CA THR A 177 -4.99 5.10 20.92
C THR A 177 -5.99 4.58 19.89
N THR A 178 -6.15 3.28 19.80
CA THR A 178 -7.15 2.65 18.94
C THR A 178 -8.54 3.23 19.18
N ASP A 179 -8.95 3.37 20.45
CA ASP A 179 -10.26 3.91 20.81
C ASP A 179 -10.43 5.37 20.38
N LYS A 180 -9.37 6.19 20.48
CA LYS A 180 -9.40 7.58 20.04
C LYS A 180 -9.54 7.69 18.54
N ILE A 181 -8.83 6.87 17.77
CA ILE A 181 -8.94 6.83 16.31
C ILE A 181 -10.36 6.41 15.91
N ILE A 182 -10.90 5.34 16.51
CA ILE A 182 -12.25 4.85 16.25
C ILE A 182 -13.30 5.95 16.57
N LYS A 183 -13.15 6.63 17.71
CA LYS A 183 -14.02 7.75 18.08
C LYS A 183 -14.01 8.87 17.03
N LEU A 184 -12.83 9.24 16.53
CA LEU A 184 -12.69 10.24 15.47
C LEU A 184 -13.33 9.78 14.15
N MET A 185 -13.15 8.52 13.77
CA MET A 185 -13.73 7.94 12.55
C MET A 185 -15.26 7.82 12.61
N VAL A 186 -15.81 7.36 13.74
CA VAL A 186 -17.26 7.12 13.90
C VAL A 186 -18.02 8.38 14.33
N GLY A 187 -17.34 9.31 15.02
CA GLY A 187 -17.92 10.57 15.49
C GLY A 187 -18.80 10.45 16.73
N ARG A 188 -18.84 9.28 17.35
CA ARG A 188 -19.55 9.04 18.64
C ARG A 188 -18.74 8.10 19.50
N GLU A 189 -18.93 8.18 20.82
CA GLU A 189 -18.35 7.19 21.73
C GLU A 189 -18.99 5.83 21.49
N LEU A 190 -18.16 4.80 21.32
CA LEU A 190 -18.62 3.43 21.35
C LEU A 190 -18.88 3.04 22.80
N THR A 191 -20.06 3.41 23.31
CA THR A 191 -20.45 3.08 24.69
C THR A 191 -20.74 1.59 24.88
N ASN A 192 -20.99 0.83 23.79
CA ASN A 192 -21.15 -0.64 23.85
C ASN A 192 -20.70 -1.26 22.52
N GLN A 193 -19.50 -1.88 22.51
CA GLN A 193 -19.07 -2.71 21.38
C GLN A 193 -19.99 -3.92 21.15
N PHE A 194 -20.66 -4.37 22.19
CA PHE A 194 -21.67 -5.41 22.12
C PHE A 194 -22.90 -4.94 22.90
N PRO A 195 -24.06 -4.79 22.27
CA PRO A 195 -25.29 -4.55 23.03
C PRO A 195 -25.49 -5.72 24.00
N PRO A 196 -25.94 -5.47 25.24
CA PRO A 196 -26.21 -6.52 26.18
C PRO A 196 -27.18 -7.53 25.55
N LYS A 197 -26.87 -8.82 25.63
CA LYS A 197 -27.76 -9.87 25.14
C LYS A 197 -29.06 -9.82 25.95
N THR A 198 -30.07 -9.15 25.41
CA THR A 198 -31.40 -9.04 25.99
C THR A 198 -32.28 -10.26 25.67
N ASN A 199 -31.90 -11.06 24.69
CA ASN A 199 -32.62 -12.28 24.33
C ASN A 199 -32.21 -13.43 25.22
N LYS A 200 -33.10 -13.89 26.06
CA LYS A 200 -33.05 -15.24 26.66
C LYS A 200 -33.34 -16.22 25.54
N PRO A 201 -32.46 -17.17 25.20
CA PRO A 201 -32.77 -18.18 24.21
C PRO A 201 -33.89 -19.03 24.76
N GLU A 202 -35.09 -18.95 24.20
CA GLU A 202 -36.10 -19.99 24.40
C GLU A 202 -35.62 -21.21 23.66
N ILE A 203 -35.38 -22.31 24.42
CA ILE A 203 -35.07 -23.61 23.86
C ILE A 203 -36.36 -24.12 23.21
N GLY A 204 -36.57 -23.74 21.95
CA GLY A 204 -37.62 -24.28 21.11
C GLY A 204 -37.35 -25.77 20.88
N ARG A 205 -38.26 -26.67 21.34
CA ARG A 205 -38.27 -28.09 20.95
C ARG A 205 -38.43 -28.14 19.43
N ALA A 206 -37.38 -28.57 18.71
CA ALA A 206 -37.51 -28.96 17.32
C ALA A 206 -38.40 -30.23 17.30
N SER A 207 -39.67 -30.09 16.88
CA SER A 207 -40.50 -31.26 16.53
C SER A 207 -40.17 -31.65 15.10
N CYS A 208 -39.43 -32.74 14.92
CA CYS A 208 -39.38 -33.43 13.64
C CYS A 208 -40.76 -34.03 13.34
N ARG A 209 -41.39 -33.61 12.24
CA ARG A 209 -42.43 -34.36 11.52
C ARG A 209 -41.89 -34.68 10.13
#